data_067304d7ff064b528e061b2196acb70c
#
_entry.id   067304d7ff064b528e061b2196acb70c
#
_cell.length_a   1.000
_cell.length_b   1.000
_cell.length_c   1.000
_cell.angle_alpha   90.00
_cell.angle_beta   90.00
_cell.angle_gamma   90.00
#
_symmetry.space_group_name_H-M   'P 1'
#
loop_
_entity.id
_entity.type
_entity.pdbx_description
1 polymer ?
#
loop_
_entity_poly.entity_id
_entity_poly.type
_entity_poly.pdbx_seq_one_letter_code
_entity_poly.pdbx_strand_id
1 'polypeptide(L)'
;MIGIEEIGWVRAYQPERIAKVLRDRPRGMMARDADTKLMIIAADHPARGALAAGADPMAMADRGDLLARCVEALSRPGVHGFLGTADIIEELALLGALDDKLVYGSMNRGGLAGASFEMDDRFTGYDARGVSDASLDGGKMLLRLDLDDPGTIRTIEACAGAIDELAGHQVIAMVEPFISRRVGGEVRSDLPPDAAIRSIAITSGLGRTSAYTWLKLPCVPEIERVMAASTLPALILGGEVSEDPDAALAGWAKALALPTVRGLVIGRSLLYPPGDDVAAAVDNAVGLL
;
A
#
# COMPACT_ATOMS: atom_id res chain seq x y z
N MET A 1 -10.88 -18.82 -13.86
CA MET A 1 -10.98 -17.35 -13.95
C MET A 1 -12.38 -16.99 -14.40
N ILE A 2 -12.90 -15.88 -13.98
CA ILE A 2 -14.23 -15.34 -14.38
C ILE A 2 -14.02 -13.95 -14.99
N GLY A 3 -15.04 -13.42 -15.68
CA GLY A 3 -15.07 -12.03 -16.13
C GLY A 3 -15.46 -11.07 -15.00
N ILE A 4 -15.17 -9.78 -15.17
CA ILE A 4 -15.52 -8.74 -14.17
C ILE A 4 -17.04 -8.71 -13.94
N GLU A 5 -17.83 -8.91 -15.01
CA GLU A 5 -19.29 -8.94 -14.98
C GLU A 5 -19.87 -10.11 -14.18
N GLU A 6 -19.10 -11.18 -13.96
CA GLU A 6 -19.53 -12.35 -13.19
C GLU A 6 -19.30 -12.21 -11.68
N ILE A 7 -18.47 -11.24 -11.24
CA ILE A 7 -18.09 -11.06 -9.81
C ILE A 7 -19.33 -10.87 -8.94
N GLY A 8 -20.28 -10.04 -9.38
CA GLY A 8 -21.53 -9.79 -8.65
C GLY A 8 -22.36 -11.06 -8.46
N TRP A 9 -22.39 -11.91 -9.47
CA TRP A 9 -23.09 -13.19 -9.39
C TRP A 9 -22.41 -14.14 -8.39
N VAL A 10 -21.06 -14.23 -8.42
CA VAL A 10 -20.30 -15.05 -7.45
C VAL A 10 -20.57 -14.57 -6.02
N ARG A 11 -20.51 -13.25 -5.76
CA ARG A 11 -20.80 -12.68 -4.45
C ARG A 11 -22.23 -13.00 -3.97
N ALA A 12 -23.20 -13.00 -4.87
CA ALA A 12 -24.60 -13.24 -4.52
C ALA A 12 -24.92 -14.73 -4.30
N TYR A 13 -24.32 -15.63 -5.07
CA TYR A 13 -24.77 -17.03 -5.14
C TYR A 13 -23.70 -18.07 -4.81
N GLN A 14 -22.41 -17.70 -4.77
CA GLN A 14 -21.28 -18.59 -4.47
C GLN A 14 -20.22 -17.89 -3.61
N PRO A 15 -20.57 -17.22 -2.50
CA PRO A 15 -19.61 -16.44 -1.71
C PRO A 15 -18.46 -17.27 -1.11
N GLU A 16 -18.69 -18.56 -0.84
CA GLU A 16 -17.67 -19.51 -0.37
C GLU A 16 -16.52 -19.72 -1.37
N ARG A 17 -16.75 -19.45 -2.65
CA ARG A 17 -15.74 -19.52 -3.70
C ARG A 17 -14.62 -18.50 -3.49
N ILE A 18 -14.93 -17.34 -2.91
CA ILE A 18 -13.97 -16.26 -2.64
C ILE A 18 -12.87 -16.77 -1.72
N ALA A 19 -13.23 -17.27 -0.54
CA ALA A 19 -12.27 -17.79 0.42
C ALA A 19 -11.46 -18.98 -0.13
N LYS A 20 -12.10 -19.81 -0.97
CA LYS A 20 -11.41 -20.93 -1.64
C LYS A 20 -10.33 -20.43 -2.60
N VAL A 21 -10.65 -19.48 -3.48
CA VAL A 21 -9.70 -18.94 -4.47
C VAL A 21 -8.53 -18.28 -3.78
N LEU A 22 -8.75 -17.50 -2.71
CA LEU A 22 -7.68 -16.85 -1.94
C LEU A 22 -6.71 -17.87 -1.34
N ARG A 23 -7.21 -18.97 -0.78
CA ARG A 23 -6.34 -20.00 -0.19
C ARG A 23 -5.59 -20.83 -1.21
N ASP A 24 -6.25 -21.15 -2.32
CA ASP A 24 -5.73 -22.10 -3.31
C ASP A 24 -4.86 -21.43 -4.39
N ARG A 25 -4.83 -20.09 -4.45
CA ARG A 25 -4.02 -19.35 -5.44
C ARG A 25 -2.53 -19.71 -5.32
N PRO A 26 -1.80 -19.82 -6.41
CA PRO A 26 -0.35 -19.82 -6.37
C PRO A 26 0.16 -18.53 -5.70
N ARG A 27 1.04 -18.67 -4.70
CA ARG A 27 1.58 -17.50 -3.98
C ARG A 27 2.87 -17.04 -4.64
N GLY A 28 3.06 -15.72 -4.69
CA GLY A 28 4.34 -15.10 -5.02
C GLY A 28 5.42 -15.46 -4.00
N MET A 29 6.66 -15.45 -4.43
CA MET A 29 7.79 -15.66 -3.53
C MET A 29 8.51 -14.36 -3.25
N MET A 30 8.77 -14.10 -1.97
CA MET A 30 9.65 -13.02 -1.57
C MET A 30 11.07 -13.33 -2.05
N ALA A 31 11.67 -12.42 -2.80
CA ALA A 31 13.06 -12.54 -3.20
C ALA A 31 13.98 -12.61 -1.97
N ARG A 32 14.90 -13.56 -1.98
CA ARG A 32 15.83 -13.81 -0.86
C ARG A 32 17.21 -13.18 -1.08
N ASP A 33 17.48 -12.70 -2.26
CA ASP A 33 18.71 -11.97 -2.57
C ASP A 33 18.58 -10.47 -2.27
N ALA A 34 19.72 -9.81 -2.11
CA ALA A 34 19.76 -8.39 -1.76
C ALA A 34 19.50 -7.47 -2.99
N ASP A 35 19.67 -8.00 -4.18
CA ASP A 35 19.67 -7.21 -5.42
C ASP A 35 18.28 -7.11 -6.02
N THR A 36 17.43 -8.11 -5.82
CA THR A 36 16.03 -8.06 -6.32
C THR A 36 15.21 -7.03 -5.57
N LYS A 37 14.70 -6.05 -6.31
CA LYS A 37 13.78 -5.04 -5.84
C LYS A 37 12.35 -5.43 -6.22
N LEU A 38 11.38 -5.10 -5.37
CA LEU A 38 9.97 -5.44 -5.56
C LEU A 38 9.23 -4.30 -6.26
N MET A 39 8.32 -4.64 -7.18
CA MET A 39 7.27 -3.77 -7.68
C MET A 39 5.92 -4.26 -7.17
N ILE A 40 5.23 -3.43 -6.41
CA ILE A 40 3.91 -3.71 -5.84
C ILE A 40 2.93 -2.65 -6.31
N ILE A 41 1.81 -3.08 -6.88
CA ILE A 41 0.71 -2.20 -7.28
C ILE A 41 -0.21 -1.98 -6.08
N ALA A 42 -0.64 -0.75 -5.83
CA ALA A 42 -1.49 -0.40 -4.69
C ALA A 42 -2.83 0.21 -5.12
N ALA A 43 -3.94 -0.33 -4.62
CA ALA A 43 -5.29 0.18 -4.86
C ALA A 43 -6.15 0.17 -3.59
N ASP A 44 -5.60 0.61 -2.45
CA ASP A 44 -6.31 0.64 -1.17
C ASP A 44 -6.99 2.00 -0.85
N HIS A 45 -6.87 3.00 -1.73
CA HIS A 45 -7.40 4.36 -1.53
C HIS A 45 -8.94 4.46 -1.49
N PRO A 46 -9.71 3.74 -2.35
CA PRO A 46 -11.17 3.89 -2.39
C PRO A 46 -11.86 3.61 -1.07
N ALA A 47 -11.39 2.65 -0.29
CA ALA A 47 -11.99 2.30 1.00
C ALA A 47 -11.88 3.41 2.07
N ARG A 48 -11.07 4.44 1.85
CA ARG A 48 -10.98 5.64 2.67
C ARG A 48 -11.83 6.79 2.12
N GLY A 49 -12.53 6.59 1.00
CA GLY A 49 -13.22 7.64 0.26
C GLY A 49 -12.29 8.53 -0.58
N ALA A 50 -11.01 8.16 -0.72
CA ALA A 50 -10.05 8.88 -1.54
C ALA A 50 -10.10 8.34 -2.99
N LEU A 51 -10.98 8.93 -3.80
CA LEU A 51 -11.25 8.47 -5.17
C LEU A 51 -10.50 9.26 -6.25
N ALA A 52 -9.86 10.36 -5.88
CA ALA A 52 -9.16 11.22 -6.83
C ALA A 52 -7.86 10.63 -7.34
N ALA A 53 -7.58 10.85 -8.63
CA ALA A 53 -6.26 10.64 -9.23
C ALA A 53 -6.01 11.76 -10.27
N GLY A 54 -4.89 12.47 -10.12
CA GLY A 54 -4.60 13.65 -10.94
C GLY A 54 -5.70 14.71 -10.80
N ALA A 55 -6.19 15.22 -11.91
CA ALA A 55 -7.22 16.25 -11.95
C ALA A 55 -8.66 15.70 -11.80
N ASP A 56 -8.86 14.38 -11.90
CA ASP A 56 -10.18 13.77 -11.78
C ASP A 56 -10.48 13.38 -10.32
N PRO A 57 -11.46 14.03 -9.65
CA PRO A 57 -11.80 13.73 -8.26
C PRO A 57 -12.48 12.38 -8.07
N MET A 58 -12.94 11.73 -9.15
CA MET A 58 -13.70 10.48 -9.13
C MET A 58 -13.05 9.37 -9.98
N ALA A 59 -11.78 9.51 -10.35
CA ALA A 59 -11.07 8.58 -11.23
C ALA A 59 -11.20 7.10 -10.80
N MET A 60 -11.16 6.83 -9.49
CA MET A 60 -11.25 5.47 -8.93
C MET A 60 -12.68 5.04 -8.58
N ALA A 61 -13.72 5.77 -9.01
CA ALA A 61 -15.10 5.49 -8.63
C ALA A 61 -15.73 4.34 -9.42
N ASP A 62 -15.34 4.16 -10.68
CA ASP A 62 -15.78 3.01 -11.47
C ASP A 62 -14.98 1.76 -11.09
N ARG A 63 -15.67 0.80 -10.47
CA ARG A 63 -15.04 -0.43 -9.99
C ARG A 63 -14.55 -1.32 -11.14
N GLY A 64 -15.28 -1.35 -12.26
CA GLY A 64 -14.89 -2.14 -13.43
C GLY A 64 -13.63 -1.60 -14.07
N ASP A 65 -13.53 -0.28 -14.27
CA ASP A 65 -12.34 0.40 -14.76
C ASP A 65 -11.14 0.18 -13.83
N LEU A 66 -11.31 0.39 -12.52
CA LEU A 66 -10.25 0.17 -11.53
C LEU A 66 -9.71 -1.26 -11.58
N LEU A 67 -10.59 -2.26 -11.65
CA LEU A 67 -10.18 -3.67 -11.75
C LEU A 67 -9.46 -3.96 -13.06
N ALA A 68 -9.94 -3.44 -14.18
CA ALA A 68 -9.29 -3.61 -15.48
C ALA A 68 -7.85 -3.05 -15.46
N ARG A 69 -7.66 -1.84 -14.92
CA ARG A 69 -6.34 -1.21 -14.73
C ARG A 69 -5.43 -2.03 -13.79
N CYS A 70 -5.98 -2.55 -12.71
CA CYS A 70 -5.22 -3.42 -11.80
C CYS A 70 -4.80 -4.73 -12.49
N VAL A 71 -5.68 -5.36 -13.27
CA VAL A 71 -5.36 -6.58 -14.04
C VAL A 71 -4.27 -6.30 -15.06
N GLU A 72 -4.38 -5.20 -15.80
CA GLU A 72 -3.36 -4.78 -16.76
C GLU A 72 -2.00 -4.56 -16.09
N ALA A 73 -1.97 -3.77 -15.01
CA ALA A 73 -0.74 -3.50 -14.25
C ALA A 73 -0.11 -4.79 -13.69
N LEU A 74 -0.91 -5.70 -13.12
CA LEU A 74 -0.44 -6.96 -12.55
C LEU A 74 0.04 -7.95 -13.60
N SER A 75 -0.43 -7.86 -14.84
CA SER A 75 0.01 -8.69 -15.96
C SER A 75 1.40 -8.33 -16.47
N ARG A 76 1.92 -7.14 -16.15
CA ARG A 76 3.22 -6.69 -16.64
C ARG A 76 4.36 -7.50 -16.02
N PRO A 77 5.34 -7.96 -16.84
CA PRO A 77 6.56 -8.60 -16.34
C PRO A 77 7.28 -7.72 -15.32
N GLY A 78 7.79 -8.30 -14.25
CA GLY A 78 8.49 -7.56 -13.20
C GLY A 78 7.58 -6.96 -12.13
N VAL A 79 6.25 -7.12 -12.23
CA VAL A 79 5.33 -6.79 -11.13
C VAL A 79 5.19 -7.97 -10.19
N HIS A 80 5.60 -7.78 -8.94
CA HIS A 80 5.74 -8.83 -7.94
C HIS A 80 4.56 -8.96 -6.99
N GLY A 81 3.73 -7.92 -6.82
CA GLY A 81 2.68 -7.99 -5.83
C GLY A 81 1.60 -6.91 -5.93
N PHE A 82 0.64 -7.04 -5.00
CA PHE A 82 -0.52 -6.16 -4.88
C PHE A 82 -0.77 -5.77 -3.42
N LEU A 83 -1.17 -4.53 -3.21
CA LEU A 83 -1.68 -4.00 -1.96
C LEU A 83 -3.10 -3.49 -2.15
N GLY A 84 -4.06 -4.02 -1.40
CA GLY A 84 -5.45 -3.60 -1.51
C GLY A 84 -6.27 -3.85 -0.25
N THR A 85 -7.54 -3.50 -0.33
CA THR A 85 -8.55 -3.86 0.66
C THR A 85 -9.19 -5.20 0.32
N ALA A 86 -9.89 -5.81 1.26
CA ALA A 86 -10.44 -7.15 1.12
C ALA A 86 -11.31 -7.31 -0.13
N ASP A 87 -12.17 -6.32 -0.40
CA ASP A 87 -13.06 -6.32 -1.56
C ASP A 87 -12.31 -6.37 -2.91
N ILE A 88 -11.25 -5.57 -3.07
CA ILE A 88 -10.45 -5.54 -4.30
C ILE A 88 -9.55 -6.78 -4.41
N ILE A 89 -8.94 -7.22 -3.31
CA ILE A 89 -8.13 -8.45 -3.27
C ILE A 89 -8.97 -9.66 -3.69
N GLU A 90 -10.18 -9.79 -3.16
CA GLU A 90 -11.11 -10.87 -3.48
C GLU A 90 -11.51 -10.87 -4.96
N GLU A 91 -11.81 -9.70 -5.50
CA GLU A 91 -12.17 -9.54 -6.91
C GLU A 91 -11.00 -9.89 -7.84
N LEU A 92 -9.80 -9.40 -7.56
CA LEU A 92 -8.61 -9.73 -8.34
C LEU A 92 -8.21 -11.22 -8.21
N ALA A 93 -8.44 -11.84 -7.06
CA ALA A 93 -8.24 -13.28 -6.89
C ALA A 93 -9.23 -14.08 -7.73
N LEU A 94 -10.51 -13.71 -7.77
CA LEU A 94 -11.51 -14.33 -8.65
C LEU A 94 -11.17 -14.21 -10.14
N LEU A 95 -10.56 -13.08 -10.54
CA LEU A 95 -10.05 -12.83 -11.89
C LEU A 95 -8.74 -13.59 -12.20
N GLY A 96 -8.08 -14.21 -11.19
CA GLY A 96 -6.79 -14.89 -11.35
C GLY A 96 -5.60 -13.93 -11.46
N ALA A 97 -5.80 -12.63 -11.22
CA ALA A 97 -4.76 -11.62 -11.38
C ALA A 97 -3.72 -11.63 -10.24
N LEU A 98 -4.00 -12.35 -9.15
CA LEU A 98 -3.10 -12.47 -8.00
C LEU A 98 -2.29 -13.77 -7.98
N ASP A 99 -2.38 -14.60 -9.01
CA ASP A 99 -1.57 -15.80 -9.13
C ASP A 99 -0.08 -15.41 -9.25
N ASP A 100 0.77 -16.10 -8.48
CA ASP A 100 2.21 -15.83 -8.37
C ASP A 100 2.56 -14.40 -7.87
N LYS A 101 1.62 -13.72 -7.17
CA LYS A 101 1.84 -12.38 -6.59
C LYS A 101 1.92 -12.42 -5.07
N LEU A 102 2.78 -11.57 -4.51
CA LEU A 102 2.75 -11.19 -3.10
C LEU A 102 1.52 -10.31 -2.85
N VAL A 103 0.77 -10.55 -1.79
CA VAL A 103 -0.46 -9.81 -1.51
C VAL A 103 -0.45 -9.24 -0.09
N TYR A 104 -0.68 -7.93 -0.01
CA TYR A 104 -0.73 -7.18 1.24
C TYR A 104 -2.14 -6.66 1.50
N GLY A 105 -2.70 -6.98 2.66
CA GLY A 105 -4.04 -6.53 3.06
C GLY A 105 -4.01 -5.20 3.80
N SER A 106 -4.82 -4.24 3.37
CA SER A 106 -4.95 -2.97 4.10
C SER A 106 -5.78 -3.15 5.37
N MET A 107 -5.28 -2.66 6.53
CA MET A 107 -5.82 -2.94 7.85
C MET A 107 -6.65 -1.79 8.42
N ASN A 108 -6.13 -0.57 8.48
CA ASN A 108 -6.81 0.56 9.09
C ASN A 108 -7.47 1.47 8.04
N ARG A 109 -8.80 1.44 7.96
CA ARG A 109 -9.63 2.24 7.04
C ARG A 109 -10.73 3.03 7.74
N GLY A 110 -10.67 3.14 9.08
CA GLY A 110 -11.65 3.87 9.87
C GLY A 110 -11.56 5.39 9.72
N GLY A 111 -10.37 5.94 9.53
CA GLY A 111 -10.12 7.37 9.32
C GLY A 111 -10.41 7.77 7.88
N LEU A 112 -11.68 8.10 7.58
CA LEU A 112 -12.13 8.48 6.24
C LEU A 112 -11.58 9.85 5.84
N ALA A 113 -11.22 10.00 4.56
CA ALA A 113 -10.70 11.26 4.01
C ALA A 113 -11.70 12.41 4.21
N GLY A 114 -11.24 13.52 4.78
CA GLY A 114 -12.07 14.70 5.07
C GLY A 114 -12.98 14.60 6.30
N ALA A 115 -13.02 13.46 6.99
CA ALA A 115 -13.82 13.31 8.19
C ALA A 115 -13.22 14.04 9.40
N SER A 116 -14.06 14.53 10.30
CA SER A 116 -13.60 15.12 11.57
C SER A 116 -12.81 14.14 12.44
N PHE A 117 -13.09 12.84 12.32
CA PHE A 117 -12.42 11.75 13.02
C PHE A 117 -11.31 11.08 12.19
N GLU A 118 -10.82 11.71 11.13
CA GLU A 118 -9.85 11.14 10.19
C GLU A 118 -8.55 10.65 10.85
N MET A 119 -8.13 11.27 11.97
CA MET A 119 -6.95 10.87 12.75
C MET A 119 -7.20 9.67 13.68
N ASP A 120 -8.44 9.35 14.03
CA ASP A 120 -8.82 8.12 14.74
C ASP A 120 -9.00 6.98 13.71
N ASP A 121 -7.89 6.54 13.13
CA ASP A 121 -7.86 5.58 12.02
C ASP A 121 -7.88 4.14 12.54
N ARG A 122 -9.02 3.73 13.05
CA ARG A 122 -9.23 2.37 13.59
C ARG A 122 -9.11 1.30 12.52
N PHE A 123 -8.72 0.11 12.97
CA PHE A 123 -8.63 -1.06 12.13
C PHE A 123 -10.05 -1.58 11.82
N THR A 124 -10.45 -1.43 10.57
CA THR A 124 -11.77 -1.77 10.05
C THR A 124 -11.69 -2.62 8.78
N GLY A 125 -10.46 -2.95 8.33
CA GLY A 125 -10.17 -3.88 7.27
C GLY A 125 -9.64 -5.21 7.83
N TYR A 126 -8.53 -5.71 7.27
CA TYR A 126 -7.87 -6.90 7.80
C TYR A 126 -7.34 -6.68 9.21
N ASP A 127 -7.45 -7.71 10.04
CA ASP A 127 -6.61 -7.92 11.23
C ASP A 127 -5.49 -8.93 10.91
N ALA A 128 -4.59 -9.19 11.85
CA ALA A 128 -3.48 -10.12 11.64
C ALA A 128 -3.95 -11.55 11.36
N ARG A 129 -5.04 -11.97 12.00
CA ARG A 129 -5.67 -13.27 11.74
C ARG A 129 -6.27 -13.34 10.35
N GLY A 130 -7.01 -12.31 9.92
CA GLY A 130 -7.59 -12.24 8.59
C GLY A 130 -6.53 -12.24 7.48
N VAL A 131 -5.38 -11.58 7.71
CA VAL A 131 -4.21 -11.65 6.81
C VAL A 131 -3.71 -13.09 6.68
N SER A 132 -3.55 -13.79 7.80
CA SER A 132 -3.09 -15.19 7.84
C SER A 132 -4.10 -16.15 7.22
N ASP A 133 -5.39 -16.05 7.59
CA ASP A 133 -6.46 -16.93 7.13
C ASP A 133 -6.71 -16.77 5.61
N ALA A 134 -6.50 -15.57 5.05
CA ALA A 134 -6.58 -15.30 3.62
C ALA A 134 -5.27 -15.62 2.87
N SER A 135 -4.28 -16.20 3.53
CA SER A 135 -2.96 -16.54 2.95
C SER A 135 -2.28 -15.33 2.30
N LEU A 136 -2.38 -14.15 2.90
CA LEU A 136 -1.67 -12.95 2.47
C LEU A 136 -0.24 -12.93 3.01
N ASP A 137 0.62 -12.13 2.38
CA ASP A 137 2.05 -12.04 2.69
C ASP A 137 2.36 -10.96 3.73
N GLY A 138 1.37 -10.09 4.03
CA GLY A 138 1.47 -9.08 5.07
C GLY A 138 0.23 -8.23 5.22
N GLY A 139 0.22 -7.45 6.30
CA GLY A 139 -0.76 -6.42 6.58
C GLY A 139 -0.15 -5.03 6.41
N LYS A 140 -0.87 -4.09 5.79
CA LYS A 140 -0.44 -2.70 5.64
C LYS A 140 -1.28 -1.80 6.52
N MET A 141 -0.61 -0.92 7.25
CA MET A 141 -1.25 0.09 8.08
C MET A 141 -0.70 1.49 7.79
N LEU A 142 -1.59 2.48 7.72
CA LEU A 142 -1.26 3.89 7.62
C LEU A 142 -1.15 4.48 9.02
N LEU A 143 -0.02 5.09 9.35
CA LEU A 143 0.24 5.70 10.65
C LEU A 143 0.43 7.22 10.47
N ARG A 144 -0.64 7.98 10.60
CA ARG A 144 -0.59 9.43 10.61
C ARG A 144 -0.45 9.92 12.04
N LEU A 145 0.53 10.77 12.27
CA LEU A 145 0.94 11.27 13.58
C LEU A 145 0.72 12.78 13.63
N ASP A 146 -0.42 13.20 14.16
CA ASP A 146 -0.66 14.60 14.55
C ASP A 146 -0.52 14.71 16.07
N LEU A 147 0.48 15.45 16.51
CA LEU A 147 0.82 15.54 17.95
C LEU A 147 -0.19 16.36 18.74
N ASP A 148 -1.05 17.11 18.06
CA ASP A 148 -2.09 17.92 18.66
C ASP A 148 -3.48 17.26 18.60
N ASP A 149 -3.61 16.11 17.88
CA ASP A 149 -4.88 15.39 17.72
C ASP A 149 -4.92 14.12 18.61
N PRO A 150 -5.82 14.02 19.60
CA PRO A 150 -5.91 12.87 20.49
C PRO A 150 -6.29 11.56 19.79
N GLY A 151 -6.84 11.59 18.57
CA GLY A 151 -7.12 10.40 17.77
C GLY A 151 -5.84 9.64 17.38
N THR A 152 -4.72 10.35 17.28
CA THR A 152 -3.39 9.79 16.99
C THR A 152 -3.00 8.68 17.97
N ILE A 153 -3.30 8.81 19.26
CA ILE A 153 -2.91 7.84 20.30
C ILE A 153 -3.51 6.46 20.01
N ARG A 154 -4.78 6.41 19.61
CA ARG A 154 -5.47 5.15 19.30
C ARG A 154 -4.88 4.47 18.07
N THR A 155 -4.51 5.24 17.06
CA THR A 155 -3.87 4.73 15.85
C THR A 155 -2.48 4.16 16.16
N ILE A 156 -1.69 4.85 17.00
CA ILE A 156 -0.37 4.34 17.46
C ILE A 156 -0.53 3.02 18.19
N GLU A 157 -1.46 2.94 19.17
CA GLU A 157 -1.71 1.74 19.96
C GLU A 157 -2.16 0.56 19.08
N ALA A 158 -3.10 0.81 18.16
CA ALA A 158 -3.57 -0.21 17.23
C ALA A 158 -2.46 -0.70 16.28
N CYS A 159 -1.63 0.21 15.75
CA CYS A 159 -0.49 -0.18 14.91
C CYS A 159 0.55 -1.01 15.69
N ALA A 160 0.86 -0.63 16.92
CA ALA A 160 1.79 -1.39 17.77
C ALA A 160 1.27 -2.81 18.03
N GLY A 161 -0.01 -2.96 18.38
CA GLY A 161 -0.65 -4.27 18.55
C GLY A 161 -0.60 -5.11 17.27
N ALA A 162 -0.94 -4.52 16.12
CA ALA A 162 -0.92 -5.22 14.84
C ALA A 162 0.51 -5.64 14.41
N ILE A 163 1.55 -4.85 14.70
CA ILE A 163 2.94 -5.24 14.46
C ILE A 163 3.28 -6.52 15.23
N ASP A 164 2.91 -6.59 16.51
CA ASP A 164 3.16 -7.76 17.35
C ASP A 164 2.39 -9.00 16.89
N GLU A 165 1.12 -8.83 16.52
CA GLU A 165 0.27 -9.93 16.06
C GLU A 165 0.74 -10.47 14.70
N LEU A 166 1.05 -9.61 13.73
CA LEU A 166 1.59 -10.01 12.43
C LEU A 166 2.94 -10.73 12.58
N ALA A 167 3.81 -10.24 13.46
CA ALA A 167 5.07 -10.91 13.78
C ALA A 167 4.83 -12.32 14.36
N GLY A 168 3.81 -12.50 15.19
CA GLY A 168 3.39 -13.80 15.70
C GLY A 168 2.96 -14.79 14.61
N HIS A 169 2.39 -14.28 13.52
CA HIS A 169 2.04 -15.05 12.32
C HIS A 169 3.18 -15.15 11.30
N GLN A 170 4.34 -14.53 11.55
CA GLN A 170 5.51 -14.49 10.65
C GLN A 170 5.18 -13.88 9.27
N VAL A 171 4.31 -12.90 9.24
CA VAL A 171 3.94 -12.11 8.05
C VAL A 171 4.35 -10.65 8.21
N ILE A 172 4.55 -9.96 7.10
CA ILE A 172 5.08 -8.59 7.09
C ILE A 172 4.06 -7.60 7.64
N ALA A 173 4.52 -6.73 8.55
CA ALA A 173 3.85 -5.52 8.97
C ALA A 173 4.39 -4.34 8.15
N MET A 174 3.68 -3.93 7.10
CA MET A 174 4.04 -2.78 6.25
C MET A 174 3.44 -1.51 6.86
N VAL A 175 4.26 -0.70 7.50
CA VAL A 175 3.80 0.55 8.13
C VAL A 175 4.13 1.75 7.25
N GLU A 176 3.11 2.59 6.99
CA GLU A 176 3.21 3.81 6.19
C GLU A 176 3.09 5.04 7.09
N PRO A 177 4.22 5.58 7.63
CA PRO A 177 4.18 6.64 8.61
C PRO A 177 4.25 8.04 8.00
N PHE A 178 3.47 8.98 8.56
CA PHE A 178 3.55 10.40 8.23
C PHE A 178 3.38 11.24 9.51
N ILE A 179 4.19 12.29 9.66
CA ILE A 179 3.76 13.42 10.45
C ILE A 179 2.66 14.10 9.67
N SER A 180 1.54 14.37 10.34
CA SER A 180 0.36 14.96 9.71
C SER A 180 -0.19 16.07 10.57
N ARG A 181 -0.98 16.94 9.98
CA ARG A 181 -1.69 18.00 10.68
C ARG A 181 -3.00 18.33 9.98
N ARG A 182 -3.92 18.87 10.74
CA ARG A 182 -5.18 19.37 10.20
C ARG A 182 -5.01 20.82 9.72
N VAL A 183 -5.24 21.06 8.43
CA VAL A 183 -5.17 22.38 7.80
C VAL A 183 -6.49 22.65 7.08
N GLY A 184 -7.23 23.68 7.53
CA GLY A 184 -8.52 24.02 6.93
C GLY A 184 -9.59 22.92 7.03
N GLY A 185 -9.50 22.04 8.03
CA GLY A 185 -10.40 20.89 8.20
C GLY A 185 -9.92 19.59 7.54
N GLU A 186 -8.92 19.64 6.65
CA GLU A 186 -8.34 18.47 5.98
C GLU A 186 -7.06 18.01 6.68
N VAL A 187 -6.84 16.71 6.73
CA VAL A 187 -5.58 16.13 7.20
C VAL A 187 -4.57 16.11 6.06
N ARG A 188 -3.45 16.76 6.26
CA ARG A 188 -2.32 16.81 5.31
C ARG A 188 -1.08 16.23 5.92
N SER A 189 -0.34 15.45 5.13
CA SER A 189 0.95 14.89 5.52
C SER A 189 2.07 15.89 5.28
N ASP A 190 2.95 16.02 6.27
CA ASP A 190 4.17 16.82 6.14
C ASP A 190 5.26 16.00 5.46
N LEU A 191 5.80 16.54 4.35
CA LEU A 191 6.81 15.87 3.53
C LEU A 191 8.25 16.41 3.65
N PRO A 192 8.57 17.48 4.41
CA PRO A 192 9.95 17.86 4.62
C PRO A 192 10.76 16.68 5.20
N PRO A 193 12.07 16.57 4.88
CA PRO A 193 12.93 15.49 5.36
C PRO A 193 12.89 15.25 6.87
N ASP A 194 12.88 16.30 7.67
CA ASP A 194 12.82 16.20 9.14
C ASP A 194 11.52 15.57 9.64
N ALA A 195 10.39 15.86 8.98
CA ALA A 195 9.10 15.22 9.29
C ALA A 195 9.12 13.73 8.96
N ALA A 196 9.65 13.37 7.78
CA ALA A 196 9.83 11.98 7.39
C ALA A 196 10.75 11.22 8.37
N ILE A 197 11.90 11.78 8.74
CA ILE A 197 12.83 11.21 9.73
C ILE A 197 12.12 11.00 11.07
N ARG A 198 11.37 11.98 11.53
CA ARG A 198 10.63 11.89 12.80
C ARG A 198 9.59 10.79 12.78
N SER A 199 8.81 10.67 11.69
CA SER A 199 7.81 9.60 11.54
C SER A 199 8.47 8.21 11.51
N ILE A 200 9.59 8.05 10.81
CA ILE A 200 10.39 6.83 10.75
C ILE A 200 10.90 6.44 12.14
N ALA A 201 11.49 7.38 12.88
CA ALA A 201 12.05 7.12 14.21
C ALA A 201 10.97 6.66 15.19
N ILE A 202 9.80 7.32 15.21
CA ILE A 202 8.65 6.91 16.04
C ILE A 202 8.19 5.49 15.66
N THR A 203 8.01 5.23 14.37
CA THR A 203 7.49 3.97 13.87
C THR A 203 8.43 2.80 14.11
N SER A 204 9.74 3.01 13.97
CA SER A 204 10.75 1.97 14.22
C SER A 204 10.76 1.46 15.65
N GLY A 205 10.22 2.22 16.60
CA GLY A 205 10.12 1.86 18.02
C GLY A 205 8.78 1.22 18.42
N LEU A 206 7.85 1.01 17.48
CA LEU A 206 6.55 0.41 17.79
C LEU A 206 6.61 -1.11 17.90
N GLY A 207 5.76 -1.65 18.77
CA GLY A 207 5.65 -3.08 19.03
C GLY A 207 6.79 -3.63 19.90
N ARG A 208 6.71 -4.91 20.23
CA ARG A 208 7.72 -5.65 21.04
C ARG A 208 8.85 -6.24 20.19
N THR A 209 8.65 -6.25 18.87
CA THR A 209 9.62 -6.73 17.89
C THR A 209 9.46 -5.99 16.57
N SER A 210 10.57 -5.75 15.88
CA SER A 210 10.59 -5.19 14.53
C SER A 210 11.00 -6.23 13.46
N ALA A 211 11.06 -7.52 13.83
CA ALA A 211 11.59 -8.58 12.96
C ALA A 211 10.85 -8.70 11.62
N TYR A 212 9.56 -8.37 11.59
CA TYR A 212 8.73 -8.40 10.39
C TYR A 212 8.23 -7.01 9.96
N THR A 213 8.78 -5.94 10.53
CA THR A 213 8.36 -4.56 10.22
C THR A 213 9.08 -4.05 9.00
N TRP A 214 8.30 -3.61 8.02
CA TRP A 214 8.76 -2.91 6.82
C TRP A 214 8.14 -1.52 6.79
N LEU A 215 8.87 -0.55 6.23
CA LEU A 215 8.37 0.81 6.08
C LEU A 215 7.88 1.04 4.64
N LYS A 216 6.79 1.79 4.48
CA LYS A 216 6.32 2.31 3.20
C LYS A 216 6.46 3.83 3.24
N LEU A 217 7.45 4.39 2.53
CA LEU A 217 7.91 5.76 2.71
C LEU A 217 7.73 6.62 1.46
N PRO A 218 7.42 7.92 1.61
CA PRO A 218 7.40 8.84 0.48
C PRO A 218 8.82 9.07 -0.06
N CYS A 219 8.91 9.29 -1.37
CA CYS A 219 10.13 9.82 -1.98
C CYS A 219 10.18 11.33 -1.73
N VAL A 220 11.08 11.77 -0.87
CA VAL A 220 11.23 13.17 -0.45
C VAL A 220 12.64 13.68 -0.73
N PRO A 221 12.90 14.99 -0.74
CA PRO A 221 14.25 15.53 -0.81
C PRO A 221 15.17 14.92 0.25
N GLU A 222 16.47 14.93 0.02
CA GLU A 222 17.48 14.36 0.92
C GLU A 222 17.21 12.89 1.29
N ILE A 223 16.76 12.08 0.35
CA ILE A 223 16.29 10.70 0.59
C ILE A 223 17.35 9.84 1.29
N GLU A 224 18.64 10.07 1.04
CA GLU A 224 19.74 9.37 1.72
C GLU A 224 19.75 9.64 3.22
N ARG A 225 19.54 10.91 3.61
CA ARG A 225 19.46 11.33 5.01
C ARG A 225 18.22 10.75 5.67
N VAL A 226 17.10 10.72 4.96
CA VAL A 226 15.83 10.15 5.43
C VAL A 226 15.97 8.64 5.66
N MET A 227 16.55 7.92 4.70
CA MET A 227 16.72 6.46 4.82
C MET A 227 17.75 6.07 5.90
N ALA A 228 18.69 6.95 6.24
CA ALA A 228 19.62 6.72 7.33
C ALA A 228 18.95 6.74 8.73
N ALA A 229 17.69 7.17 8.83
CA ALA A 229 16.94 7.22 10.10
C ALA A 229 16.51 5.82 10.61
N SER A 230 16.61 4.75 9.80
CA SER A 230 16.25 3.39 10.19
C SER A 230 17.04 2.34 9.42
N THR A 231 17.20 1.17 10.03
CA THR A 231 17.75 -0.04 9.38
C THR A 231 16.65 -0.97 8.89
N LEU A 232 15.39 -0.63 9.07
CA LEU A 232 14.26 -1.44 8.62
C LEU A 232 14.18 -1.46 7.08
N PRO A 233 13.78 -2.59 6.48
CA PRO A 233 13.49 -2.63 5.06
C PRO A 233 12.41 -1.61 4.69
N ALA A 234 12.57 -0.93 3.56
CA ALA A 234 11.61 0.08 3.12
C ALA A 234 11.19 -0.13 1.66
N LEU A 235 9.94 0.20 1.39
CA LEU A 235 9.35 0.32 0.07
C LEU A 235 9.00 1.79 -0.18
N ILE A 236 9.30 2.31 -1.35
CA ILE A 236 9.00 3.70 -1.69
C ILE A 236 7.61 3.77 -2.32
N LEU A 237 6.78 4.70 -1.81
CA LEU A 237 5.45 4.95 -2.35
C LEU A 237 5.47 5.99 -3.49
N GLY A 238 4.46 5.94 -4.36
CA GLY A 238 4.34 6.84 -5.50
C GLY A 238 3.77 8.21 -5.18
N GLY A 239 3.02 8.34 -4.10
CA GLY A 239 2.31 9.57 -3.78
C GLY A 239 1.09 9.83 -4.68
N GLU A 240 0.81 11.10 -4.92
CA GLU A 240 -0.19 11.55 -5.88
C GLU A 240 0.35 11.49 -7.32
N VAL A 241 -0.54 11.59 -8.31
CA VAL A 241 -0.13 11.66 -9.72
C VAL A 241 0.67 12.94 -9.93
N SER A 242 1.93 12.77 -10.36
CA SER A 242 2.82 13.91 -10.61
C SER A 242 2.51 14.58 -11.95
N GLU A 243 2.61 15.89 -12.00
CA GLU A 243 2.60 16.64 -13.25
C GLU A 243 3.91 16.44 -14.05
N ASP A 244 4.98 16.00 -13.38
CA ASP A 244 6.28 15.65 -13.97
C ASP A 244 6.61 14.17 -13.64
N PRO A 245 6.18 13.22 -14.49
CA PRO A 245 6.47 11.81 -14.31
C PRO A 245 7.97 11.46 -14.34
N ASP A 246 8.76 12.19 -15.14
CA ASP A 246 10.20 11.94 -15.28
C ASP A 246 10.94 12.32 -13.98
N ALA A 247 10.57 13.39 -13.34
CA ALA A 247 11.09 13.77 -12.02
C ALA A 247 10.72 12.72 -10.95
N ALA A 248 9.50 12.16 -11.00
CA ALA A 248 9.09 11.09 -10.10
C ALA A 248 9.94 9.82 -10.31
N LEU A 249 10.13 9.38 -11.56
CA LEU A 249 10.98 8.25 -11.92
C LEU A 249 12.43 8.44 -11.46
N ALA A 250 13.01 9.62 -11.70
CA ALA A 250 14.36 9.95 -11.25
C ALA A 250 14.49 9.88 -9.71
N GLY A 251 13.47 10.35 -8.99
CA GLY A 251 13.42 10.25 -7.53
C GLY A 251 13.39 8.80 -7.05
N TRP A 252 12.56 7.95 -7.67
CA TRP A 252 12.47 6.53 -7.33
C TRP A 252 13.78 5.79 -7.64
N ALA A 253 14.41 6.05 -8.79
CA ALA A 253 15.71 5.47 -9.13
C ALA A 253 16.79 5.79 -8.08
N LYS A 254 16.83 7.06 -7.62
CA LYS A 254 17.74 7.50 -6.57
C LYS A 254 17.49 6.76 -5.25
N ALA A 255 16.23 6.59 -4.86
CA ALA A 255 15.86 5.88 -3.64
C ALA A 255 16.17 4.38 -3.73
N LEU A 256 15.92 3.74 -4.88
CA LEU A 256 16.17 2.31 -5.11
C LEU A 256 17.66 1.94 -5.00
N ALA A 257 18.57 2.87 -5.25
CA ALA A 257 20.00 2.66 -5.07
C ALA A 257 20.43 2.50 -3.60
N LEU A 258 19.56 2.84 -2.64
CA LEU A 258 19.89 2.78 -1.22
C LEU A 258 19.74 1.35 -0.65
N PRO A 259 20.62 0.91 0.25
CA PRO A 259 20.70 -0.49 0.66
C PRO A 259 19.49 -1.00 1.45
N THR A 260 18.77 -0.12 2.18
CA THR A 260 17.57 -0.48 2.94
C THR A 260 16.31 -0.46 2.08
N VAL A 261 16.33 0.14 0.88
CA VAL A 261 15.17 0.19 -0.02
C VAL A 261 15.04 -1.11 -0.77
N ARG A 262 13.89 -1.77 -0.62
CA ARG A 262 13.59 -3.09 -1.17
C ARG A 262 12.65 -3.06 -2.37
N GLY A 263 12.23 -1.87 -2.82
CA GLY A 263 11.37 -1.73 -3.99
C GLY A 263 10.38 -0.57 -3.91
N LEU A 264 9.34 -0.67 -4.73
CA LEU A 264 8.30 0.34 -4.92
C LEU A 264 6.93 -0.24 -4.55
N VAL A 265 6.07 0.60 -3.95
CA VAL A 265 4.62 0.34 -3.77
C VAL A 265 3.85 1.52 -4.31
N ILE A 266 3.35 1.42 -5.53
CA ILE A 266 2.79 2.55 -6.27
C ILE A 266 1.36 2.24 -6.70
N GLY A 267 0.49 3.22 -6.58
CA GLY A 267 -0.92 3.11 -6.96
C GLY A 267 -1.30 4.08 -8.06
N ARG A 268 -1.89 5.21 -7.68
CA ARG A 268 -2.52 6.18 -8.60
C ARG A 268 -1.64 6.60 -9.77
N SER A 269 -0.37 6.85 -9.54
CA SER A 269 0.58 7.28 -10.59
C SER A 269 0.78 6.23 -11.69
N LEU A 270 0.53 4.95 -11.43
CA LEU A 270 0.64 3.87 -12.41
C LEU A 270 -0.72 3.42 -12.94
N LEU A 271 -1.78 3.46 -12.11
CA LEU A 271 -3.12 3.05 -12.52
C LEU A 271 -3.87 4.15 -13.29
N TYR A 272 -3.53 5.42 -13.05
CA TYR A 272 -4.11 6.60 -13.70
C TYR A 272 -3.01 7.56 -14.13
N PRO A 273 -2.07 7.11 -15.01
CA PRO A 273 -0.96 7.94 -15.44
C PRO A 273 -1.43 9.07 -16.38
N PRO A 274 -0.67 10.16 -16.49
CA PRO A 274 -0.86 11.10 -17.59
C PRO A 274 -0.77 10.36 -18.93
N GLY A 275 -1.75 10.58 -19.81
CA GLY A 275 -1.82 9.87 -21.09
C GLY A 275 -2.54 8.52 -21.06
N ASP A 276 -2.99 8.07 -19.90
CA ASP A 276 -3.87 6.91 -19.69
C ASP A 276 -3.31 5.55 -20.19
N ASP A 277 -1.97 5.42 -20.27
CA ASP A 277 -1.28 4.18 -20.65
C ASP A 277 -0.69 3.48 -19.42
N VAL A 278 -1.49 2.62 -18.80
CA VAL A 278 -1.12 1.84 -17.60
C VAL A 278 0.08 0.95 -17.88
N ALA A 279 0.11 0.28 -19.04
CA ALA A 279 1.19 -0.63 -19.39
C ALA A 279 2.54 0.09 -19.49
N ALA A 280 2.59 1.21 -20.21
CA ALA A 280 3.82 2.01 -20.33
C ALA A 280 4.28 2.59 -18.99
N ALA A 281 3.34 3.08 -18.17
CA ALA A 281 3.68 3.63 -16.84
C ALA A 281 4.29 2.55 -15.92
N VAL A 282 3.72 1.34 -15.91
CA VAL A 282 4.24 0.21 -15.13
C VAL A 282 5.59 -0.26 -15.66
N ASP A 283 5.74 -0.42 -16.99
CA ASP A 283 7.00 -0.87 -17.60
C ASP A 283 8.14 0.12 -17.32
N ASN A 284 7.88 1.43 -17.38
CA ASN A 284 8.87 2.46 -17.03
C ASN A 284 9.31 2.34 -15.56
N ALA A 285 8.38 2.12 -14.64
CA ALA A 285 8.69 1.95 -13.23
C ALA A 285 9.43 0.64 -12.94
N VAL A 286 9.05 -0.47 -13.60
CA VAL A 286 9.77 -1.76 -13.53
C VAL A 286 11.18 -1.65 -14.08
N GLY A 287 11.39 -0.86 -15.14
CA GLY A 287 12.72 -0.62 -15.73
C GLY A 287 13.72 0.04 -14.78
N LEU A 288 13.30 0.54 -13.61
CA LEU A 288 14.18 1.11 -12.57
C LEU A 288 14.72 0.06 -11.59
N LEU A 289 14.10 -1.13 -11.52
CA LEU A 289 14.42 -2.17 -10.53
C LEU A 289 15.67 -2.94 -10.95
#